data_14bb91807733d6a4ce0e4cd80acad6d9
#
_entry.id   14bb91807733d6a4ce0e4cd80acad6d9
#
_cell.length_a   1.000
_cell.length_b   1.000
_cell.length_c   1.000
_cell.angle_alpha   90.00
_cell.angle_beta   90.00
_cell.angle_gamma   90.00
#
_symmetry.space_group_name_H-M   'P 1'
#
loop_
_entity.id
_entity.type
_entity.pdbx_description
1 polymer ?
#
loop_
_entity_poly.entity_id
_entity_poly.type
_entity_poly.pdbx_seq_one_letter_code
_entity_poly.pdbx_strand_id
1 'polypeptide(L)'
;MARITVEDCLEVVDNRFELVMMASRRARQLANNVPATLDNSEHADKPTVLALREIAARTIDNALIDAVDKSERERIEREAL
;
A
#
# COMPACT_ATOMS: atom_id res chain seq x y z
N MET A 1 -3.38 -7.78 -18.49
CA MET A 1 -3.12 -7.71 -17.06
C MET A 1 -1.71 -7.21 -16.82
N ALA A 2 -1.59 -6.17 -16.04
CA ALA A 2 -0.27 -5.67 -15.70
C ALA A 2 0.44 -6.66 -14.77
N ARG A 3 1.67 -7.02 -15.11
CA ARG A 3 2.45 -7.93 -14.30
C ARG A 3 3.46 -7.11 -13.49
N ILE A 4 3.33 -7.17 -12.17
CA ILE A 4 4.27 -6.52 -11.27
C ILE A 4 5.18 -7.60 -10.69
N THR A 5 6.48 -7.36 -10.74
CA THR A 5 7.45 -8.26 -10.14
C THR A 5 8.12 -7.57 -8.95
N VAL A 6 8.76 -8.37 -8.11
CA VAL A 6 9.53 -7.85 -6.98
C VAL A 6 10.65 -6.94 -7.51
N GLU A 7 11.23 -7.29 -8.64
CA GLU A 7 12.29 -6.48 -9.26
C GLU A 7 11.83 -5.06 -9.57
N ASP A 8 10.59 -4.90 -10.06
CA ASP A 8 10.04 -3.56 -10.32
C ASP A 8 9.98 -2.72 -9.06
N CYS A 9 9.61 -3.36 -7.95
CA CYS A 9 9.55 -2.66 -6.67
C CYS A 9 10.93 -2.36 -6.12
N LEU A 10 11.91 -3.22 -6.37
CA LEU A 10 13.28 -3.03 -5.88
C LEU A 10 14.00 -1.88 -6.56
N GLU A 11 13.48 -1.37 -7.67
CA GLU A 11 13.97 -0.12 -8.25
C GLU A 11 13.60 1.08 -7.40
N VAL A 12 12.60 0.94 -6.56
CA VAL A 12 12.09 2.02 -5.70
C VAL A 12 12.54 1.84 -4.25
N VAL A 13 12.57 0.60 -3.77
CA VAL A 13 12.89 0.27 -2.38
C VAL A 13 14.20 -0.51 -2.36
N ASP A 14 15.11 -0.13 -1.49
CA ASP A 14 16.51 -0.59 -1.51
C ASP A 14 16.70 -2.09 -1.30
N ASN A 15 15.85 -2.74 -0.51
CA ASN A 15 16.04 -4.16 -0.23
C ASN A 15 14.70 -4.87 -0.03
N ARG A 16 14.75 -6.19 -0.10
CA ARG A 16 13.55 -7.03 -0.02
C ARG A 16 12.85 -6.94 1.33
N PHE A 17 13.61 -6.81 2.41
CA PHE A 17 13.03 -6.71 3.73
C PHE A 17 12.17 -5.45 3.85
N GLU A 18 12.72 -4.31 3.45
CA GLU A 18 11.99 -3.05 3.44
C GLU A 18 10.75 -3.13 2.56
N LEU A 19 10.88 -3.77 1.39
CA LEU A 19 9.77 -3.96 0.47
C LEU A 19 8.65 -4.78 1.12
N VAL A 20 8.99 -5.89 1.76
CA VAL A 20 7.99 -6.75 2.41
C VAL A 20 7.27 -5.99 3.51
N MET A 21 8.00 -5.25 4.33
CA MET A 21 7.40 -4.47 5.40
C MET A 21 6.45 -3.40 4.86
N MET A 22 6.90 -2.65 3.85
CA MET A 22 6.07 -1.61 3.25
C MET A 22 4.83 -2.19 2.59
N ALA A 23 4.99 -3.24 1.79
CA ALA A 23 3.89 -3.86 1.08
C ALA A 23 2.87 -4.46 2.04
N SER A 24 3.33 -5.08 3.14
CA SER A 24 2.44 -5.68 4.14
C SER A 24 1.59 -4.61 4.84
N ARG A 25 2.21 -3.50 5.22
CA ARG A 25 1.49 -2.39 5.86
C ARG A 25 0.45 -1.81 4.91
N ARG A 26 0.85 -1.56 3.66
CA ARG A 26 -0.08 -0.98 2.68
C ARG A 26 -1.21 -1.94 2.33
N ALA A 27 -0.89 -3.23 2.18
CA ALA A 27 -1.92 -4.23 1.90
C ALA A 27 -2.98 -4.27 3.01
N ARG A 28 -2.56 -4.13 4.26
CA ARG A 28 -3.50 -4.09 5.37
C ARG A 28 -4.41 -2.87 5.28
N GLN A 29 -3.84 -1.71 4.94
CA GLN A 29 -4.64 -0.50 4.75
C GLN A 29 -5.68 -0.69 3.65
N LEU A 30 -5.25 -1.24 2.51
CA LEU A 30 -6.16 -1.48 1.38
C LEU A 30 -7.25 -2.49 1.74
N ALA A 31 -6.91 -3.52 2.50
CA ALA A 31 -7.90 -4.50 2.97
C ALA A 31 -8.92 -3.87 3.93
N ASN A 32 -8.53 -2.79 4.60
CA ASN A 32 -9.42 -2.04 5.51
C ASN A 32 -10.11 -0.87 4.81
N ASN A 33 -10.22 -0.93 3.49
CA ASN A 33 -10.95 0.02 2.67
C ASN A 33 -10.33 1.43 2.58
N VAL A 34 -9.05 1.55 2.84
CA VAL A 34 -8.34 2.79 2.55
C VAL A 34 -8.29 2.94 1.02
N PRO A 35 -8.62 4.12 0.49
CA PRO A 35 -8.60 4.30 -0.97
C PRO A 35 -7.24 4.04 -1.58
N ALA A 36 -7.22 3.31 -2.70
CA ALA A 36 -6.00 3.05 -3.44
C ALA A 36 -5.54 4.29 -4.18
N THR A 37 -4.25 4.40 -4.42
CA THR A 37 -3.68 5.48 -5.22
C THR A 37 -3.70 5.18 -6.71
N LEU A 38 -4.01 3.94 -7.08
CA LEU A 38 -4.14 3.50 -8.46
C LEU A 38 -5.53 2.96 -8.69
N ASP A 39 -6.00 3.09 -9.94
CA ASP A 39 -7.29 2.51 -10.31
C ASP A 39 -7.18 0.99 -10.39
N ASN A 40 -8.00 0.30 -9.63
CA ASN A 40 -8.04 -1.16 -9.58
C ASN A 40 -9.31 -1.73 -10.22
N SER A 41 -10.12 -0.88 -10.85
CA SER A 41 -11.43 -1.30 -11.37
C SER A 41 -11.32 -2.34 -12.48
N GLU A 42 -10.31 -2.24 -13.33
CA GLU A 42 -10.11 -3.18 -14.43
C GLU A 42 -9.47 -4.49 -14.00
N HIS A 43 -8.55 -4.43 -13.05
CA HIS A 43 -7.75 -5.60 -12.67
C HIS A 43 -8.30 -6.33 -11.45
N ALA A 44 -9.01 -5.62 -10.59
CA ALA A 44 -9.54 -6.18 -9.34
C ALA A 44 -8.49 -6.97 -8.57
N ASP A 45 -7.29 -6.43 -8.48
CA ASP A 45 -6.18 -7.08 -7.80
C ASP A 45 -6.44 -7.19 -6.30
N LYS A 46 -5.90 -8.24 -5.70
CA LYS A 46 -5.93 -8.40 -4.25
C LYS A 46 -5.08 -7.32 -3.59
N PRO A 47 -5.34 -6.99 -2.31
CA PRO A 47 -4.59 -5.92 -1.62
C PRO A 47 -3.07 -6.06 -1.71
N THR A 48 -2.53 -7.27 -1.61
CA THR A 48 -1.09 -7.49 -1.69
C THR A 48 -0.53 -7.11 -3.06
N VAL A 49 -1.22 -7.51 -4.13
CA VAL A 49 -0.79 -7.19 -5.49
C VAL A 49 -0.95 -5.69 -5.75
N LEU A 50 -2.05 -5.11 -5.31
CA LEU A 50 -2.29 -3.68 -5.48
C LEU A 50 -1.24 -2.86 -4.75
N ALA A 51 -0.87 -3.26 -3.53
CA ALA A 51 0.17 -2.59 -2.76
C ALA A 51 1.51 -2.60 -3.52
N LEU A 52 1.87 -3.73 -4.12
CA LEU A 52 3.10 -3.82 -4.91
C LEU A 52 3.03 -2.93 -6.14
N ARG A 53 1.89 -2.86 -6.80
CA ARG A 53 1.71 -1.97 -7.94
C ARG A 53 1.86 -0.50 -7.54
N GLU A 54 1.31 -0.11 -6.40
CA GLU A 54 1.45 1.26 -5.90
C GLU A 54 2.91 1.60 -5.61
N ILE A 55 3.64 0.67 -5.01
CA ILE A 55 5.06 0.88 -4.72
C ILE A 55 5.85 1.04 -6.03
N ALA A 56 5.64 0.14 -6.98
CA ALA A 56 6.34 0.19 -8.26
C ALA A 56 6.02 1.46 -9.05
N ALA A 57 4.78 1.94 -8.95
CA ALA A 57 4.35 3.16 -9.62
C ALA A 57 4.78 4.43 -8.88
N ARG A 58 5.39 4.30 -7.71
CA ARG A 58 5.88 5.41 -6.88
C ARG A 58 4.77 6.32 -6.38
N THR A 59 3.54 5.79 -6.28
CA THR A 59 2.38 6.55 -5.77
C THR A 59 2.25 6.44 -4.26
N ILE A 60 3.02 5.56 -3.62
CA ILE A 60 2.99 5.34 -2.18
C ILE A 60 4.43 5.26 -1.66
N ASP A 61 4.66 5.75 -0.44
CA ASP A 61 5.93 5.62 0.25
C ASP A 61 5.67 5.46 1.75
N ASN A 62 6.74 5.26 2.52
CA ASN A 62 6.59 5.07 3.97
C ASN A 62 5.95 6.27 4.66
N ALA A 63 6.29 7.48 4.21
CA ALA A 63 5.72 8.69 4.82
C ALA A 63 4.20 8.73 4.63
N LEU A 64 3.71 8.39 3.45
CA LEU A 64 2.27 8.37 3.18
C LEU A 64 1.58 7.25 3.95
N ILE A 65 2.20 6.06 4.01
CA ILE A 65 1.65 4.94 4.78
C ILE A 65 1.54 5.31 6.26
N ASP A 66 2.57 5.96 6.81
CA ASP A 66 2.55 6.41 8.20
C ASP A 66 1.45 7.43 8.44
N ALA A 67 1.27 8.36 7.50
CA ALA A 67 0.22 9.39 7.61
C ALA A 67 -1.17 8.76 7.59
N VAL A 68 -1.38 7.75 6.74
CA VAL A 68 -2.66 7.03 6.66
C VAL A 68 -2.92 6.26 7.96
N ASP A 69 -1.91 5.56 8.49
CA ASP A 69 -2.06 4.83 9.75
C ASP A 69 -2.42 5.77 10.88
N LYS A 70 -1.79 6.93 10.94
CA LYS A 70 -2.09 7.93 11.98
C LYS A 70 -3.54 8.43 11.84
N SER A 71 -3.96 8.74 10.63
CA SER A 71 -5.31 9.21 10.37
C SER A 71 -6.36 8.16 10.75
N GLU A 72 -6.11 6.89 10.40
CA GLU A 72 -7.01 5.80 10.73
C GLU A 72 -7.09 5.59 12.25
N ARG A 73 -5.95 5.68 12.94
CA ARG A 73 -5.93 5.54 14.39
C ARG A 73 -6.74 6.64 15.07
N GLU A 74 -6.57 7.87 14.60
CA GLU A 74 -7.32 9.02 15.15
C GLU A 74 -8.81 8.87 14.90
N ARG A 75 -9.21 8.36 13.74
CA ARG A 75 -10.60 8.12 13.42
C ARG A 75 -11.21 7.06 14.36
N ILE A 76 -10.48 5.95 14.57
CA ILE A 76 -10.94 4.88 15.45
C ILE A 76 -11.10 5.40 16.89
N GLU A 77 -10.12 6.16 17.39
CA GLU A 77 -10.18 6.74 18.73
C GLU A 77 -11.38 7.66 18.88
N ARG A 78 -11.63 8.49 17.85
CA ARG A 78 -12.75 9.42 17.87
C ARG A 78 -14.10 8.70 17.90
N GLU A 79 -14.22 7.63 17.13
CA GLU A 79 -15.46 6.85 17.07
C GLU A 79 -15.67 6.01 18.32
N ALA A 80 -14.62 5.69 19.05
CA ALA A 80 -14.70 4.91 20.28
C ALA A 80 -15.17 5.71 21.49
N LEU A 81 -15.16 7.03 21.39
CA LEU A 81 -15.60 7.90 22.51
C LEU A 81 -17.15 8.09 22.52
#